data_667a68bcd78c0126bfb2c56872b3c764
#
_entry.id   667a68bcd78c0126bfb2c56872b3c764
#
_cell.length_a   1.000
_cell.length_b   1.000
_cell.length_c   1.000
_cell.angle_alpha   90.00
_cell.angle_beta   90.00
_cell.angle_gamma   90.00
#
_symmetry.space_group_name_H-M   'P 1'
#
loop_
_entity.id
_entity.type
_entity.pdbx_description
1 polymer ?
#
loop_
_entity_poly.entity_id
_entity_poly.type
_entity_poly.pdbx_seq_one_letter_code
_entity_poly.pdbx_strand_id
1 'polypeptide(L)'
;RYTYVTIKTEPQVAYIAKYTSSAFTIDFQYTDSVPDSLELNCTPLFGSATWSGSKLSLNLSTKGGFLGYYAYYEGGNLVFRFNNPTGTYSLSGVPIVVDVGHSALGVGALGYLSAYGEYEINLAVGKYLKSELESRGATVYMMDTVNSRPSLADRTAYASSKNPLVFVSVHCNSAT
;
A
#
# COMPACT_ATOMS: atom_id res chain seq x y z
N ARG A 1 -0.60 -10.43 -12.09
CA ARG A 1 -0.41 -9.94 -10.72
C ARG A 1 -0.37 -8.42 -10.66
N TYR A 2 0.15 -7.75 -11.68
CA TYR A 2 0.29 -6.29 -11.74
C TYR A 2 -0.30 -5.72 -13.03
N THR A 3 -0.87 -4.51 -12.92
CA THR A 3 -1.18 -3.65 -14.06
C THR A 3 -0.16 -2.53 -14.09
N TYR A 4 0.39 -2.23 -15.25
CA TYR A 4 1.30 -1.12 -15.47
C TYR A 4 0.61 -0.05 -16.30
N VAL A 5 0.76 1.19 -15.87
CA VAL A 5 0.35 2.38 -16.63
C VAL A 5 1.60 3.22 -16.81
N THR A 6 2.03 3.38 -18.05
CA THR A 6 3.23 4.13 -18.41
C THR A 6 2.82 5.40 -19.15
N ILE A 7 3.28 6.53 -18.65
CA ILE A 7 2.95 7.84 -19.19
C ILE A 7 4.27 8.52 -19.58
N LYS A 8 4.38 8.92 -20.84
CA LYS A 8 5.55 9.66 -21.31
C LYS A 8 5.55 11.07 -20.70
N THR A 9 6.60 11.43 -19.99
CA THR A 9 6.71 12.71 -19.25
C THR A 9 8.10 13.31 -19.44
N GLU A 10 8.56 13.52 -20.66
CA GLU A 10 9.81 14.24 -20.88
C GLU A 10 9.55 15.75 -21.02
N PRO A 11 10.07 16.58 -20.09
CA PRO A 11 10.84 16.25 -18.88
C PRO A 11 9.99 15.59 -17.77
N GLN A 12 10.64 15.09 -16.68
CA GLN A 12 9.91 14.59 -15.52
C GLN A 12 9.03 15.70 -14.92
N VAL A 13 7.76 15.40 -14.71
CA VAL A 13 6.74 16.36 -14.27
C VAL A 13 6.22 15.94 -12.89
N ALA A 14 6.11 16.92 -11.97
CA ALA A 14 5.48 16.68 -10.69
C ALA A 14 4.00 16.29 -10.86
N TYR A 15 3.48 15.42 -10.02
CA TYR A 15 2.09 14.99 -10.04
C TYR A 15 1.51 14.80 -8.64
N ILE A 16 0.19 14.85 -8.54
CA ILE A 16 -0.57 14.47 -7.36
C ILE A 16 -1.45 13.27 -7.74
N ALA A 17 -1.24 12.15 -7.05
CA ALA A 17 -2.07 10.96 -7.24
C ALA A 17 -3.10 10.84 -6.11
N LYS A 18 -4.35 10.53 -6.47
CA LYS A 18 -5.46 10.29 -5.54
C LYS A 18 -6.28 9.10 -6.00
N TYR A 19 -6.95 8.44 -5.07
CA TYR A 19 -7.87 7.36 -5.39
C TYR A 19 -9.19 7.48 -4.61
N THR A 20 -10.23 6.94 -5.20
CA THR A 20 -11.57 6.79 -4.62
C THR A 20 -12.00 5.32 -4.77
N SER A 21 -13.20 4.98 -4.32
CA SER A 21 -13.77 3.64 -4.54
C SER A 21 -14.02 3.31 -6.02
N SER A 22 -13.94 4.28 -6.93
CA SER A 22 -14.29 4.11 -8.36
C SER A 22 -13.19 4.51 -9.34
N ALA A 23 -12.19 5.28 -8.91
CA ALA A 23 -11.16 5.78 -9.83
C ALA A 23 -9.82 6.05 -9.12
N PHE A 24 -8.74 5.94 -9.89
CA PHE A 24 -7.43 6.48 -9.59
C PHE A 24 -7.15 7.68 -10.49
N THR A 25 -6.73 8.80 -9.91
CA THR A 25 -6.49 10.03 -10.66
C THR A 25 -5.06 10.52 -10.49
N ILE A 26 -4.49 11.01 -11.56
CA ILE A 26 -3.16 11.61 -11.61
C ILE A 26 -3.34 13.04 -12.13
N ASP A 27 -3.00 14.02 -11.33
CA ASP A 27 -3.07 15.44 -11.67
C ASP A 27 -1.65 15.96 -11.85
N PHE A 28 -1.26 16.22 -13.09
CA PHE A 28 0.07 16.72 -13.45
C PHE A 28 0.18 18.21 -13.14
N GLN A 29 1.26 18.56 -12.46
CA GLN A 29 1.51 19.91 -11.98
C GLN A 29 2.46 20.64 -12.94
N TYR A 30 2.23 21.95 -13.14
CA TYR A 30 3.12 22.83 -13.90
C TYR A 30 3.38 22.38 -15.35
N THR A 31 2.38 21.83 -16.00
CA THR A 31 2.46 21.46 -17.43
C THR A 31 1.23 21.95 -18.18
N ASP A 32 1.46 22.56 -19.34
CA ASP A 32 0.40 23.01 -20.25
C ASP A 32 0.05 21.93 -21.28
N SER A 33 0.86 20.87 -21.37
CA SER A 33 0.65 19.78 -22.32
C SER A 33 0.70 18.43 -21.60
N VAL A 34 -0.34 17.66 -21.78
CA VAL A 34 -0.43 16.27 -21.33
C VAL A 34 -0.47 15.40 -22.61
N PRO A 35 0.12 14.20 -22.60
CA PRO A 35 0.07 13.32 -23.75
C PRO A 35 -1.37 13.09 -24.24
N ASP A 36 -1.62 13.32 -25.52
CA ASP A 36 -2.96 13.21 -26.13
C ASP A 36 -3.48 11.76 -26.21
N SER A 37 -2.63 10.78 -25.96
CA SER A 37 -3.01 9.37 -26.07
C SER A 37 -2.44 8.53 -24.94
N LEU A 38 -3.33 7.81 -24.28
CA LEU A 38 -3.04 6.71 -23.40
C LEU A 38 -3.73 5.46 -23.96
N GLU A 39 -2.97 4.50 -24.43
CA GLU A 39 -3.50 3.18 -24.75
C GLU A 39 -3.60 2.36 -23.47
N LEU A 40 -4.82 2.19 -22.98
CA LEU A 40 -5.12 1.15 -21.99
C LEU A 40 -5.45 -0.13 -22.75
N ASN A 41 -4.49 -1.02 -22.86
CA ASN A 41 -4.80 -2.41 -23.14
C ASN A 41 -5.67 -2.94 -22.00
N CYS A 42 -6.83 -3.53 -22.31
CA CYS A 42 -7.80 -4.07 -21.36
C CYS A 42 -7.13 -4.65 -20.14
N THR A 43 -7.17 -3.94 -19.03
CA THR A 43 -6.56 -4.40 -17.79
C THR A 43 -7.66 -4.90 -16.86
N PRO A 44 -7.42 -5.92 -16.04
CA PRO A 44 -8.41 -6.37 -15.07
C PRO A 44 -8.76 -5.30 -14.05
N LEU A 45 -7.88 -4.30 -13.86
CA LEU A 45 -8.05 -3.25 -12.85
C LEU A 45 -8.86 -2.05 -13.37
N PHE A 46 -8.57 -1.57 -14.59
CA PHE A 46 -9.20 -0.37 -15.15
C PHE A 46 -10.06 -0.69 -16.37
N GLY A 47 -11.29 -0.18 -16.36
CA GLY A 47 -12.24 -0.32 -17.47
C GLY A 47 -12.13 0.79 -18.51
N SER A 48 -11.66 1.99 -18.10
CA SER A 48 -11.47 3.14 -18.99
C SER A 48 -10.50 4.14 -18.41
N ALA A 49 -9.97 5.01 -19.29
CA ALA A 49 -9.20 6.18 -18.93
C ALA A 49 -9.77 7.42 -19.61
N THR A 50 -9.72 8.55 -18.92
CA THR A 50 -10.16 9.83 -19.45
C THR A 50 -9.19 10.93 -19.06
N TRP A 51 -8.92 11.84 -20.02
CA TRP A 51 -8.16 13.06 -19.80
C TRP A 51 -9.09 14.25 -19.66
N SER A 52 -8.75 15.15 -18.74
CA SER A 52 -9.40 16.45 -18.59
C SER A 52 -8.35 17.50 -18.18
N GLY A 53 -7.88 18.30 -19.12
CA GLY A 53 -6.74 19.18 -18.91
C GLY A 53 -5.48 18.39 -18.49
N SER A 54 -4.86 18.76 -17.37
CA SER A 54 -3.70 18.09 -16.81
C SER A 54 -4.01 16.81 -16.02
N LYS A 55 -5.27 16.40 -15.96
CA LYS A 55 -5.72 15.30 -15.11
C LYS A 55 -6.07 14.04 -15.90
N LEU A 56 -5.38 12.94 -15.58
CA LEU A 56 -5.74 11.59 -16.03
C LEU A 56 -6.62 10.92 -14.96
N SER A 57 -7.74 10.36 -15.37
CA SER A 57 -8.62 9.55 -14.54
C SER A 57 -8.66 8.12 -15.08
N LEU A 58 -8.24 7.15 -14.27
CA LEU A 58 -8.31 5.73 -14.54
C LEU A 58 -9.49 5.15 -13.77
N ASN A 59 -10.56 4.79 -14.49
CA ASN A 59 -11.78 4.28 -13.84
C ASN A 59 -11.64 2.78 -13.55
N LEU A 60 -11.90 2.39 -12.31
CA LEU A 60 -11.82 1.01 -11.88
C LEU A 60 -12.88 0.15 -12.55
N SER A 61 -12.52 -1.03 -13.03
CA SER A 61 -13.45 -2.02 -13.58
C SER A 61 -14.44 -2.52 -12.51
N THR A 62 -13.96 -2.61 -11.26
CA THR A 62 -14.75 -3.04 -10.11
C THR A 62 -14.61 -2.02 -8.99
N LYS A 63 -15.74 -1.51 -8.51
CA LYS A 63 -15.77 -0.57 -7.40
C LYS A 63 -15.11 -1.18 -6.15
N GLY A 64 -14.17 -0.43 -5.55
CA GLY A 64 -13.43 -0.90 -4.37
C GLY A 64 -12.28 -1.88 -4.68
N GLY A 65 -12.00 -2.18 -5.94
CA GLY A 65 -10.94 -3.12 -6.34
C GLY A 65 -9.51 -2.56 -6.28
N PHE A 66 -9.29 -1.36 -5.76
CA PHE A 66 -7.97 -0.75 -5.65
C PHE A 66 -7.18 -1.35 -4.48
N LEU A 67 -6.00 -1.93 -4.79
CA LEU A 67 -5.13 -2.62 -3.84
C LEU A 67 -3.74 -1.97 -3.70
N GLY A 68 -3.65 -0.67 -3.97
CA GLY A 68 -2.41 0.08 -3.87
C GLY A 68 -1.56 0.09 -5.14
N TYR A 69 -0.57 0.95 -5.15
CA TYR A 69 0.32 1.16 -6.29
C TYR A 69 1.74 1.50 -5.84
N TYR A 70 2.68 1.37 -6.77
CA TYR A 70 4.03 1.90 -6.70
C TYR A 70 4.30 2.75 -7.93
N ALA A 71 4.88 3.94 -7.75
CA ALA A 71 5.17 4.85 -8.86
C ALA A 71 6.66 5.19 -8.90
N TYR A 72 7.22 5.26 -10.11
CA TYR A 72 8.62 5.58 -10.34
C TYR A 72 8.82 6.16 -11.75
N TYR A 73 9.97 6.80 -11.96
CA TYR A 73 10.39 7.24 -13.28
C TYR A 73 11.40 6.28 -13.87
N GLU A 74 11.20 5.89 -15.13
CA GLU A 74 12.08 5.02 -15.88
C GLU A 74 12.16 5.45 -17.35
N GLY A 75 13.36 5.73 -17.86
CA GLY A 75 13.59 6.07 -19.27
C GLY A 75 12.75 7.25 -19.79
N GLY A 76 12.53 8.30 -18.96
CA GLY A 76 11.70 9.45 -19.31
C GLY A 76 10.20 9.21 -19.19
N ASN A 77 9.79 8.08 -18.63
CA ASN A 77 8.40 7.75 -18.40
C ASN A 77 8.05 7.75 -16.91
N LEU A 78 6.85 8.20 -16.57
CA LEU A 78 6.24 7.96 -15.27
C LEU A 78 5.50 6.63 -15.33
N VAL A 79 5.91 5.67 -14.50
CA VAL A 79 5.35 4.33 -14.45
C VAL A 79 4.60 4.13 -13.15
N PHE A 80 3.34 3.74 -13.24
CA PHE A 80 2.54 3.26 -12.12
C PHE A 80 2.37 1.75 -12.23
N ARG A 81 2.79 1.03 -11.20
CA ARG A 81 2.55 -0.40 -11.04
C ARG A 81 1.46 -0.62 -10.00
N PHE A 82 0.34 -1.13 -10.41
CA PHE A 82 -0.80 -1.41 -9.55
C PHE A 82 -0.87 -2.89 -9.19
N ASN A 83 -1.27 -3.18 -7.97
CA ASN A 83 -1.62 -4.53 -7.56
C ASN A 83 -3.02 -4.89 -8.11
N ASN A 84 -3.11 -5.98 -8.88
CA ASN A 84 -4.40 -6.45 -9.40
C ASN A 84 -5.20 -7.15 -8.32
N PRO A 85 -6.53 -6.95 -8.27
CA PRO A 85 -7.39 -7.76 -7.43
C PRO A 85 -7.33 -9.24 -7.84
N THR A 86 -7.48 -10.13 -6.89
CA THR A 86 -7.39 -11.59 -7.10
C THR A 86 -8.67 -12.18 -7.72
N GLY A 87 -9.63 -11.36 -8.10
CA GLY A 87 -10.88 -11.77 -8.77
C GLY A 87 -11.97 -12.32 -7.86
N THR A 88 -11.65 -12.66 -6.62
CA THR A 88 -12.59 -13.06 -5.56
C THR A 88 -12.28 -12.27 -4.30
N TYR A 89 -13.28 -12.03 -3.46
CA TYR A 89 -13.08 -11.43 -2.13
C TYR A 89 -12.44 -12.43 -1.14
N SER A 90 -11.55 -13.29 -1.64
CA SER A 90 -10.84 -14.30 -0.88
C SER A 90 -9.45 -13.80 -0.51
N LEU A 91 -9.03 -14.06 0.72
CA LEU A 91 -7.67 -13.83 1.18
C LEU A 91 -6.73 -14.98 0.85
N SER A 92 -7.22 -16.04 0.17
CA SER A 92 -6.42 -17.22 -0.13
C SER A 92 -5.13 -16.88 -0.89
N GLY A 93 -3.98 -17.17 -0.27
CA GLY A 93 -2.65 -16.89 -0.81
C GLY A 93 -2.25 -15.42 -0.87
N VAL A 94 -3.04 -14.50 -0.30
CA VAL A 94 -2.69 -13.07 -0.25
C VAL A 94 -1.56 -12.86 0.74
N PRO A 95 -0.38 -12.37 0.32
CA PRO A 95 0.72 -12.07 1.23
C PRO A 95 0.46 -10.75 1.97
N ILE A 96 0.44 -10.82 3.30
CA ILE A 96 0.21 -9.68 4.19
C ILE A 96 1.35 -9.59 5.18
N VAL A 97 1.90 -8.39 5.39
CA VAL A 97 2.81 -8.12 6.50
C VAL A 97 2.04 -7.42 7.60
N VAL A 98 2.08 -7.96 8.80
CA VAL A 98 1.61 -7.31 10.02
C VAL A 98 2.84 -6.84 10.79
N ASP A 99 2.98 -5.54 10.93
CA ASP A 99 4.03 -4.87 11.67
C ASP A 99 3.52 -4.51 13.07
N VAL A 100 4.13 -5.09 14.09
CA VAL A 100 3.83 -4.77 15.48
C VAL A 100 4.68 -3.57 15.90
N GLY A 101 4.04 -2.45 16.18
CA GLY A 101 4.71 -1.24 16.62
C GLY A 101 5.52 -1.46 17.90
N HIS A 102 6.70 -0.84 17.96
CA HIS A 102 7.65 -0.98 19.06
C HIS A 102 8.30 -2.38 19.14
N SER A 103 8.79 -2.76 20.32
CA SER A 103 9.40 -4.06 20.59
C SER A 103 9.46 -4.32 22.11
N ALA A 104 9.75 -5.55 22.53
CA ALA A 104 9.97 -5.86 23.95
C ALA A 104 11.16 -5.09 24.56
N LEU A 105 12.11 -4.65 23.73
CA LEU A 105 13.28 -3.84 24.13
C LEU A 105 13.05 -2.32 24.04
N GLY A 106 11.81 -1.89 23.73
CA GLY A 106 11.42 -0.49 23.65
C GLY A 106 9.91 -0.42 23.48
N VAL A 107 9.19 -0.40 24.60
CA VAL A 107 7.77 -0.69 24.71
C VAL A 107 6.82 0.41 24.20
N GLY A 108 7.33 1.56 23.76
CA GLY A 108 6.51 2.68 23.31
C GLY A 108 5.90 3.46 24.47
N ALA A 109 4.69 3.97 24.29
CA ALA A 109 3.96 4.69 25.30
C ALA A 109 3.56 3.80 26.46
N LEU A 110 3.49 4.37 27.69
CA LEU A 110 2.99 3.69 28.87
C LEU A 110 1.55 4.16 29.15
N GLY A 111 0.69 3.21 29.46
CA GLY A 111 -0.69 3.55 29.87
C GLY A 111 -0.73 4.24 31.24
N TYR A 112 -1.68 5.15 31.43
CA TYR A 112 -1.81 5.97 32.63
C TYR A 112 -1.90 5.17 33.95
N LEU A 113 -2.57 4.02 33.89
CA LEU A 113 -2.76 3.15 35.08
C LEU A 113 -2.10 1.78 34.94
N SER A 114 -1.28 1.57 33.90
CA SER A 114 -0.97 0.22 33.51
C SER A 114 0.50 -0.15 33.66
N ALA A 115 0.69 -1.40 34.05
CA ALA A 115 1.93 -2.13 33.86
C ALA A 115 2.19 -2.48 32.40
N TYR A 116 1.30 -2.10 31.46
CA TYR A 116 1.40 -2.44 30.04
C TYR A 116 1.94 -1.26 29.24
N GLY A 117 2.96 -1.51 28.45
CA GLY A 117 3.41 -0.62 27.40
C GLY A 117 2.59 -0.81 26.12
N GLU A 118 2.70 0.13 25.22
CA GLU A 118 2.04 0.08 23.90
C GLU A 118 2.38 -1.22 23.14
N TYR A 119 3.62 -1.69 23.27
CA TYR A 119 4.09 -2.90 22.60
C TYR A 119 3.29 -4.16 22.98
N GLU A 120 2.99 -4.38 24.27
CA GLU A 120 2.25 -5.56 24.71
C GLU A 120 0.86 -5.60 24.08
N ILE A 121 0.21 -4.46 23.97
CA ILE A 121 -1.11 -4.32 23.35
C ILE A 121 -0.99 -4.55 21.84
N ASN A 122 -0.02 -3.89 21.18
CA ASN A 122 0.21 -4.05 19.75
C ASN A 122 0.54 -5.51 19.39
N LEU A 123 1.34 -6.20 20.21
CA LEU A 123 1.68 -7.60 20.00
C LEU A 123 0.46 -8.52 20.14
N ALA A 124 -0.38 -8.28 21.13
CA ALA A 124 -1.62 -9.05 21.31
C ALA A 124 -2.55 -8.87 20.09
N VAL A 125 -2.80 -7.61 19.69
CA VAL A 125 -3.61 -7.29 18.51
C VAL A 125 -3.01 -7.87 17.24
N GLY A 126 -1.69 -7.74 17.04
CA GLY A 126 -0.99 -8.26 15.88
C GLY A 126 -1.09 -9.78 15.75
N LYS A 127 -0.94 -10.51 16.86
CA LYS A 127 -1.11 -11.98 16.92
C LYS A 127 -2.55 -12.41 16.58
N TYR A 128 -3.53 -11.69 17.13
CA TYR A 128 -4.95 -11.93 16.81
C TYR A 128 -5.24 -11.69 15.34
N LEU A 129 -4.79 -10.55 14.81
CA LEU A 129 -4.95 -10.20 13.40
C LEU A 129 -4.30 -11.24 12.49
N LYS A 130 -3.07 -11.67 12.82
CA LYS A 130 -2.38 -12.74 12.07
C LYS A 130 -3.23 -14.01 12.03
N SER A 131 -3.68 -14.50 13.20
CA SER A 131 -4.50 -15.71 13.27
C SER A 131 -5.79 -15.61 12.47
N GLU A 132 -6.47 -14.47 12.55
CA GLU A 132 -7.72 -14.24 11.82
C GLU A 132 -7.51 -14.18 10.30
N LEU A 133 -6.46 -13.52 9.85
CA LEU A 133 -6.11 -13.46 8.43
C LEU A 133 -5.71 -14.83 7.87
N GLU A 134 -4.91 -15.60 8.63
CA GLU A 134 -4.51 -16.97 8.24
C GLU A 134 -5.70 -17.93 8.20
N SER A 135 -6.64 -17.81 9.13
CA SER A 135 -7.88 -18.61 9.09
C SER A 135 -8.73 -18.37 7.85
N ARG A 136 -8.57 -17.20 7.23
CA ARG A 136 -9.21 -16.81 5.96
C ARG A 136 -8.35 -17.11 4.73
N GLY A 137 -7.21 -17.79 4.92
CA GLY A 137 -6.33 -18.26 3.86
C GLY A 137 -5.21 -17.30 3.44
N ALA A 138 -5.02 -16.17 4.13
CA ALA A 138 -3.89 -15.27 3.87
C ALA A 138 -2.55 -15.91 4.26
N THR A 139 -1.48 -15.48 3.59
CA THR A 139 -0.11 -15.76 4.02
C THR A 139 0.41 -14.57 4.81
N VAL A 140 0.52 -14.70 6.14
CA VAL A 140 0.86 -13.57 7.02
C VAL A 140 2.29 -13.65 7.51
N TYR A 141 3.02 -12.57 7.34
CA TYR A 141 4.38 -12.38 7.84
C TYR A 141 4.38 -11.38 8.99
N MET A 142 5.06 -11.71 10.08
CA MET A 142 5.35 -10.80 11.20
C MET A 142 6.85 -10.79 11.46
N MET A 143 7.42 -9.60 11.68
CA MET A 143 8.82 -9.47 12.10
C MET A 143 8.97 -9.87 13.56
N ASP A 144 10.12 -10.45 13.91
CA ASP A 144 10.46 -10.66 15.33
C ASP A 144 10.74 -9.31 16.01
N THR A 145 9.89 -8.97 16.96
CA THR A 145 9.99 -7.77 17.81
C THR A 145 10.13 -8.13 19.29
N VAL A 146 10.19 -9.44 19.61
CA VAL A 146 10.40 -9.93 20.97
C VAL A 146 11.89 -9.86 21.32
N ASN A 147 12.73 -10.40 20.44
CA ASN A 147 14.18 -10.53 20.69
C ASN A 147 15.00 -9.44 19.96
N SER A 148 14.35 -8.57 19.25
CA SER A 148 14.98 -7.50 18.46
C SER A 148 14.32 -6.14 18.67
N ARG A 149 15.04 -5.08 18.34
CA ARG A 149 14.53 -3.71 18.32
C ARG A 149 14.68 -3.12 16.90
N PRO A 150 13.84 -3.55 15.95
CA PRO A 150 13.98 -3.12 14.57
C PRO A 150 13.72 -1.62 14.43
N SER A 151 14.57 -0.95 13.65
CA SER A 151 14.37 0.43 13.22
C SER A 151 13.23 0.51 12.19
N LEU A 152 12.78 1.72 11.86
CA LEU A 152 11.80 1.92 10.79
C LEU A 152 12.33 1.40 9.44
N ALA A 153 13.62 1.57 9.18
CA ALA A 153 14.27 1.07 7.96
C ALA A 153 14.25 -0.47 7.91
N ASP A 154 14.53 -1.16 9.03
CA ASP A 154 14.45 -2.62 9.10
C ASP A 154 13.04 -3.13 8.84
N ARG A 155 12.01 -2.45 9.36
CA ARG A 155 10.60 -2.79 9.16
C ARG A 155 10.20 -2.65 7.68
N THR A 156 10.58 -1.57 7.05
CA THR A 156 10.30 -1.35 5.61
C THR A 156 11.08 -2.33 4.73
N ALA A 157 12.34 -2.62 5.04
CA ALA A 157 13.14 -3.60 4.32
C ALA A 157 12.56 -5.03 4.47
N TYR A 158 12.16 -5.41 5.69
CA TYR A 158 11.47 -6.68 5.92
C TYR A 158 10.18 -6.78 5.11
N ALA A 159 9.32 -5.75 5.17
CA ALA A 159 8.10 -5.72 4.39
C ALA A 159 8.38 -5.85 2.89
N SER A 160 9.33 -5.08 2.37
CA SER A 160 9.72 -5.14 0.95
C SER A 160 10.22 -6.53 0.55
N SER A 161 10.99 -7.22 1.41
CA SER A 161 11.49 -8.57 1.14
C SER A 161 10.39 -9.63 1.02
N LYS A 162 9.23 -9.41 1.63
CA LYS A 162 8.06 -10.30 1.55
C LYS A 162 7.15 -9.99 0.37
N ASN A 163 7.38 -8.85 -0.29
CA ASN A 163 6.56 -8.37 -1.41
C ASN A 163 5.05 -8.51 -1.13
N PRO A 164 4.56 -7.93 -0.03
CA PRO A 164 3.18 -8.10 0.40
C PRO A 164 2.22 -7.35 -0.51
N LEU A 165 0.98 -7.78 -0.53
CA LEU A 165 -0.11 -7.04 -1.12
C LEU A 165 -0.60 -5.94 -0.18
N VAL A 166 -0.53 -6.21 1.13
CA VAL A 166 -0.96 -5.29 2.19
C VAL A 166 0.09 -5.26 3.29
N PHE A 167 0.41 -4.07 3.78
CA PHE A 167 1.19 -3.82 4.99
C PHE A 167 0.29 -3.17 6.03
N VAL A 168 0.21 -3.77 7.21
CA VAL A 168 -0.59 -3.27 8.34
C VAL A 168 0.34 -3.02 9.51
N SER A 169 0.49 -1.77 9.92
CA SER A 169 1.22 -1.41 11.13
C SER A 169 0.23 -1.14 12.27
N VAL A 170 0.47 -1.79 13.41
CA VAL A 170 -0.41 -1.74 14.59
C VAL A 170 0.25 -0.90 15.66
N HIS A 171 -0.40 0.21 16.02
CA HIS A 171 0.00 1.15 17.05
C HIS A 171 -1.21 1.61 17.88
N CYS A 172 -0.98 1.99 19.13
CA CYS A 172 -2.02 2.60 19.96
C CYS A 172 -1.87 4.12 20.00
N ASN A 173 -0.65 4.63 19.80
CA ASN A 173 -0.25 6.04 19.97
C ASN A 173 -0.58 6.59 21.36
N SER A 174 0.00 7.75 21.68
CA SER A 174 -0.37 8.54 22.85
C SER A 174 -0.50 10.00 22.43
N ALA A 175 -1.46 10.72 23.03
CA ALA A 175 -1.54 12.17 22.96
C ALA A 175 -1.12 12.74 24.32
N THR A 176 -0.34 13.82 24.30
CA THR A 176 -0.03 14.65 25.47
C THR A 176 -1.07 15.75 25.62
#